data_ae69126e6cf34a2bb3a6094d3fb7b207
#
_entry.id   ae69126e6cf34a2bb3a6094d3fb7b207
#
_cell.length_a   1.000
_cell.length_b   1.000
_cell.length_c   1.000
_cell.angle_alpha   90.00
_cell.angle_beta   90.00
_cell.angle_gamma   90.00
#
_symmetry.space_group_name_H-M   'P 1'
#
loop_
_entity.id
_entity.type
_entity.pdbx_description
1 polymer ?
#
loop_
_entity_poly.entity_id
_entity_poly.type
_entity_poly.pdbx_seq_one_letter_code
_entity_poly.pdbx_strand_id
1 'polypeptide(L)'
;NAIETVVRELLQMVVIDLGADENAQEIFETLNARGDQLTAADLIKNFIFQRLLDSGADVESVYDQRWREFETSFWEKEINLGRTLHARSSVFLNHWLIAQTGEEVVAREVFDRFKRFCDHETKLPVLSLVVELHKASKVYANFIEHATPSAGTVDRLALFAYRTGVLESEVIKPLILCLFDPQQQPLPEEQIAKALDVVESWMVRRMLVRASTKSYT
;
A
#
# COMPACT_ATOMS: atom_id res chain seq x y z
N ASN A 1 -28.82 -31.12 -5.50
CA ASN A 1 -27.67 -30.55 -6.17
C ASN A 1 -26.45 -30.65 -5.22
N ALA A 2 -25.31 -31.19 -5.72
CA ALA A 2 -24.12 -31.44 -4.88
C ALA A 2 -23.66 -30.18 -4.14
N ILE A 3 -23.73 -29.01 -4.77
CA ILE A 3 -23.36 -27.71 -4.15
C ILE A 3 -24.33 -27.38 -2.99
N GLU A 4 -25.61 -27.61 -3.17
CA GLU A 4 -26.61 -27.35 -2.14
C GLU A 4 -26.40 -28.23 -0.89
N THR A 5 -26.05 -29.51 -1.10
CA THR A 5 -25.72 -30.44 -0.01
C THR A 5 -24.48 -29.99 0.74
N VAL A 6 -23.42 -29.58 0.01
CA VAL A 6 -22.19 -29.08 0.62
C VAL A 6 -22.46 -27.82 1.47
N VAL A 7 -23.22 -26.86 0.93
CA VAL A 7 -23.56 -25.63 1.65
C VAL A 7 -24.39 -25.89 2.90
N ARG A 8 -25.37 -26.80 2.83
CA ARG A 8 -26.27 -27.08 3.95
C ARG A 8 -25.68 -28.00 5.03
N GLU A 9 -24.83 -28.95 4.62
CA GLU A 9 -24.42 -30.04 5.53
C GLU A 9 -22.95 -29.94 5.95
N LEU A 10 -22.09 -29.33 5.10
CA LEU A 10 -20.65 -29.28 5.35
C LEU A 10 -20.14 -27.89 5.69
N LEU A 11 -20.87 -26.81 5.32
CA LEU A 11 -20.50 -25.47 5.70
C LEU A 11 -21.00 -25.18 7.11
N GLN A 12 -20.07 -25.00 8.05
CA GLN A 12 -20.38 -24.59 9.41
C GLN A 12 -20.02 -23.11 9.58
N MET A 13 -20.99 -22.31 10.00
CA MET A 13 -20.78 -20.92 10.36
C MET A 13 -20.95 -20.73 11.85
N VAL A 14 -20.03 -20.04 12.47
CA VAL A 14 -20.16 -19.54 13.84
C VAL A 14 -20.61 -18.08 13.74
N VAL A 15 -21.79 -17.80 14.30
CA VAL A 15 -22.30 -16.43 14.41
C VAL A 15 -22.02 -15.97 15.83
N ILE A 16 -21.34 -14.85 15.98
CA ILE A 16 -21.08 -14.21 17.25
C ILE A 16 -21.82 -12.87 17.23
N ASP A 17 -22.88 -12.78 18.04
CA ASP A 17 -23.59 -11.53 18.24
C ASP A 17 -22.80 -10.66 19.22
N LEU A 18 -22.40 -9.48 18.75
CA LEU A 18 -21.62 -8.53 19.55
C LEU A 18 -22.56 -7.56 20.25
N GLY A 19 -22.27 -7.26 21.51
CA GLY A 19 -22.95 -6.21 22.24
C GLY A 19 -22.60 -4.82 21.70
N ALA A 20 -23.44 -3.83 21.96
CA ALA A 20 -23.23 -2.45 21.50
C ALA A 20 -21.92 -1.82 22.02
N ASP A 21 -21.39 -2.35 23.11
CA ASP A 21 -20.16 -1.86 23.77
C ASP A 21 -18.91 -2.66 23.34
N GLU A 22 -19.06 -3.72 22.52
CA GLU A 22 -17.94 -4.55 22.08
C GLU A 22 -17.30 -4.01 20.80
N ASN A 23 -15.97 -3.95 20.81
CA ASN A 23 -15.22 -3.52 19.65
C ASN A 23 -15.09 -4.66 18.62
N ALA A 24 -16.00 -4.66 17.65
CA ALA A 24 -16.02 -5.65 16.57
C ALA A 24 -14.67 -5.76 15.84
N GLN A 25 -13.95 -4.64 15.69
CA GLN A 25 -12.66 -4.60 15.02
C GLN A 25 -11.58 -5.36 15.83
N GLU A 26 -11.54 -5.21 17.15
CA GLU A 26 -10.56 -5.87 18.03
C GLU A 26 -10.82 -7.39 18.08
N ILE A 27 -12.09 -7.79 18.12
CA ILE A 27 -12.48 -9.20 18.06
C ILE A 27 -12.07 -9.80 16.71
N PHE A 28 -12.32 -9.09 15.62
CA PHE A 28 -11.94 -9.50 14.27
C PHE A 28 -10.42 -9.67 14.11
N GLU A 29 -9.62 -8.71 14.61
CA GLU A 29 -8.15 -8.78 14.61
C GLU A 29 -7.66 -10.02 15.39
N THR A 30 -8.27 -10.29 16.55
CA THR A 30 -7.95 -11.46 17.39
C THR A 30 -8.28 -12.79 16.72
N LEU A 31 -9.42 -12.86 16.03
CA LEU A 31 -9.85 -14.06 15.30
C LEU A 31 -8.98 -14.30 14.07
N ASN A 32 -8.60 -13.23 13.38
CA ASN A 32 -7.72 -13.31 12.20
C ASN A 32 -6.33 -13.88 12.53
N ALA A 33 -5.84 -13.70 13.75
CA ALA A 33 -4.57 -14.27 14.20
C ALA A 33 -4.57 -15.81 14.26
N ARG A 34 -5.73 -16.47 14.14
CA ARG A 34 -5.92 -17.93 14.28
C ARG A 34 -6.35 -18.65 12.99
N GLY A 35 -6.69 -17.91 11.92
CA GLY A 35 -7.14 -18.46 10.64
C GLY A 35 -6.20 -18.13 9.49
N ASP A 36 -6.71 -18.17 8.26
CA ASP A 36 -6.02 -17.58 7.10
C ASP A 36 -5.91 -16.08 7.33
N GLN A 37 -4.68 -15.62 7.50
CA GLN A 37 -4.42 -14.24 7.89
C GLN A 37 -4.81 -13.29 6.76
N LEU A 38 -5.64 -12.31 7.08
CA LEU A 38 -5.92 -11.19 6.18
C LEU A 38 -4.63 -10.42 5.90
N THR A 39 -4.56 -9.88 4.71
CA THR A 39 -3.44 -9.01 4.34
C THR A 39 -3.50 -7.68 5.11
N ALA A 40 -2.37 -6.99 5.21
CA ALA A 40 -2.36 -5.65 5.81
C ALA A 40 -3.33 -4.69 5.07
N ALA A 41 -3.50 -4.85 3.76
CA ALA A 41 -4.44 -4.07 2.96
C ALA A 41 -5.90 -4.35 3.36
N ASP A 42 -6.25 -5.61 3.63
CA ASP A 42 -7.60 -5.97 4.08
C ASP A 42 -7.91 -5.38 5.47
N LEU A 43 -6.96 -5.47 6.39
CA LEU A 43 -7.10 -4.90 7.73
C LEU A 43 -7.26 -3.37 7.69
N ILE A 44 -6.43 -2.70 6.88
CA ILE A 44 -6.50 -1.25 6.68
C ILE A 44 -7.82 -0.87 6.00
N LYS A 45 -8.28 -1.64 5.01
CA LYS A 45 -9.60 -1.45 4.40
C LYS A 45 -10.70 -1.44 5.45
N ASN A 46 -10.78 -2.50 6.23
CA ASN A 46 -11.81 -2.64 7.25
C ASN A 46 -11.78 -1.48 8.26
N PHE A 47 -10.60 -1.10 8.73
CA PHE A 47 -10.40 0.02 9.64
C PHE A 47 -10.87 1.37 9.05
N ILE A 48 -10.51 1.66 7.80
CA ILE A 48 -10.92 2.89 7.11
C ILE A 48 -12.43 2.91 6.92
N PHE A 49 -13.02 1.81 6.43
CA PHE A 49 -14.43 1.74 6.09
C PHE A 49 -15.32 1.77 7.34
N GLN A 50 -14.86 1.20 8.46
CA GLN A 50 -15.55 1.36 9.74
C GLN A 50 -15.60 2.85 10.14
N ARG A 51 -14.49 3.58 10.05
CA ARG A 51 -14.46 5.01 10.36
C ARG A 51 -15.28 5.88 9.41
N LEU A 52 -15.38 5.49 8.14
CA LEU A 52 -16.26 6.15 7.18
C LEU A 52 -17.72 5.98 7.58
N LEU A 53 -18.13 4.77 7.99
CA LEU A 53 -19.46 4.50 8.53
C LEU A 53 -19.75 5.36 9.75
N ASP A 54 -18.83 5.39 10.71
CA ASP A 54 -18.97 6.16 11.96
C ASP A 54 -19.08 7.67 11.70
N SER A 55 -18.45 8.16 10.61
CA SER A 55 -18.52 9.55 10.18
C SER A 55 -19.79 9.90 9.37
N GLY A 56 -20.63 8.91 9.06
CA GLY A 56 -21.81 9.09 8.22
C GLY A 56 -21.54 9.31 6.74
N ALA A 57 -20.35 8.91 6.26
CA ALA A 57 -19.99 9.03 4.84
C ALA A 57 -20.75 8.02 3.98
N ASP A 58 -20.94 8.34 2.69
CA ASP A 58 -21.44 7.40 1.69
C ASP A 58 -20.35 6.37 1.35
N VAL A 59 -20.34 5.28 2.11
CA VAL A 59 -19.33 4.23 2.05
C VAL A 59 -19.32 3.52 0.70
N GLU A 60 -20.49 3.28 0.10
CA GLU A 60 -20.61 2.61 -1.19
C GLU A 60 -19.96 3.45 -2.30
N SER A 61 -20.26 4.75 -2.32
CA SER A 61 -19.66 5.69 -3.28
C SER A 61 -18.13 5.79 -3.10
N VAL A 62 -17.64 5.85 -1.86
CA VAL A 62 -16.20 5.89 -1.57
C VAL A 62 -15.50 4.60 -2.01
N TYR A 63 -16.13 3.45 -1.75
CA TYR A 63 -15.62 2.16 -2.19
C TYR A 63 -15.48 2.12 -3.72
N ASP A 64 -16.56 2.39 -4.43
CA ASP A 64 -16.59 2.31 -5.90
C ASP A 64 -15.61 3.26 -6.58
N GLN A 65 -15.48 4.48 -6.05
CA GLN A 65 -14.66 5.52 -6.68
C GLN A 65 -13.19 5.50 -6.27
N ARG A 66 -12.85 4.94 -5.09
CA ARG A 66 -11.53 5.13 -4.50
C ARG A 66 -10.84 3.83 -4.07
N TRP A 67 -11.59 2.78 -3.73
CA TRP A 67 -10.99 1.57 -3.15
C TRP A 67 -11.05 0.35 -4.07
N ARG A 68 -12.10 0.20 -4.87
CA ARG A 68 -12.32 -0.98 -5.73
C ARG A 68 -11.11 -1.34 -6.60
N GLU A 69 -10.32 -0.36 -7.02
CA GLU A 69 -9.15 -0.64 -7.84
C GLU A 69 -8.09 -1.47 -7.11
N PHE A 70 -7.98 -1.36 -5.77
CA PHE A 70 -7.05 -2.16 -4.97
C PHE A 70 -7.36 -3.66 -4.96
N GLU A 71 -8.52 -4.04 -5.45
CA GLU A 71 -8.99 -5.43 -5.59
C GLU A 71 -8.86 -5.94 -7.03
N THR A 72 -8.02 -5.31 -7.84
CA THR A 72 -7.70 -5.79 -9.18
C THR A 72 -6.47 -6.68 -9.17
N SER A 73 -6.32 -7.51 -10.20
CA SER A 73 -5.16 -8.40 -10.35
C SER A 73 -3.81 -7.69 -10.30
N PHE A 74 -3.77 -6.41 -10.67
CA PHE A 74 -2.57 -5.58 -10.53
C PHE A 74 -2.17 -5.41 -9.06
N TRP A 75 -3.11 -5.12 -8.18
CA TRP A 75 -2.88 -4.85 -6.76
C TRP A 75 -2.82 -6.11 -5.90
N GLU A 76 -3.51 -7.17 -6.34
CA GLU A 76 -3.46 -8.50 -5.68
C GLU A 76 -2.18 -9.27 -5.99
N LYS A 77 -1.46 -8.87 -7.04
CA LYS A 77 -0.21 -9.53 -7.41
C LYS A 77 0.76 -9.58 -6.23
N GLU A 78 1.23 -10.79 -5.92
CA GLU A 78 2.26 -10.99 -4.91
C GLU A 78 3.62 -10.49 -5.40
N ILE A 79 4.31 -9.74 -4.54
CA ILE A 79 5.65 -9.22 -4.76
C ILE A 79 6.52 -9.48 -3.54
N ASN A 80 7.82 -9.61 -3.75
CA ASN A 80 8.77 -9.81 -2.67
C ASN A 80 9.00 -8.50 -1.89
N LEU A 81 8.78 -8.55 -0.58
CA LEU A 81 9.28 -7.55 0.35
C LEU A 81 10.23 -8.25 1.35
N GLY A 82 11.51 -8.09 1.12
CA GLY A 82 12.52 -8.87 1.83
C GLY A 82 12.48 -10.35 1.43
N ARG A 83 12.17 -11.26 2.39
CA ARG A 83 12.11 -12.70 2.17
C ARG A 83 10.70 -13.28 2.04
N THR A 84 9.69 -12.45 2.16
CA THR A 84 8.29 -12.86 2.18
C THR A 84 7.53 -12.24 1.01
N LEU A 85 6.52 -12.97 0.53
CA LEU A 85 5.60 -12.50 -0.49
C LEU A 85 4.46 -11.75 0.19
N HIS A 86 4.08 -10.61 -0.39
CA HIS A 86 2.96 -9.80 0.05
C HIS A 86 2.18 -9.29 -1.16
N ALA A 87 0.88 -9.13 -1.01
CA ALA A 87 0.08 -8.46 -2.02
C ALA A 87 0.63 -7.04 -2.27
N ARG A 88 0.69 -6.63 -3.53
CA ARG A 88 1.21 -5.30 -3.92
C ARG A 88 0.48 -4.16 -3.22
N SER A 89 -0.82 -4.31 -2.97
CA SER A 89 -1.59 -3.34 -2.18
C SER A 89 -1.03 -3.15 -0.77
N SER A 90 -0.67 -4.23 -0.09
CA SER A 90 -0.05 -4.17 1.25
C SER A 90 1.33 -3.52 1.21
N VAL A 91 2.12 -3.83 0.18
CA VAL A 91 3.45 -3.22 -0.02
C VAL A 91 3.33 -1.74 -0.35
N PHE A 92 2.36 -1.35 -1.18
CA PHE A 92 2.07 0.06 -1.44
C PHE A 92 1.72 0.83 -0.16
N LEU A 93 0.85 0.28 0.69
CA LEU A 93 0.47 0.90 1.96
C LEU A 93 1.67 1.04 2.92
N ASN A 94 2.56 0.06 2.93
CA ASN A 94 3.83 0.15 3.64
C ASN A 94 4.68 1.32 3.12
N HIS A 95 4.90 1.39 1.81
CA HIS A 95 5.68 2.46 1.19
C HIS A 95 5.06 3.84 1.37
N TRP A 96 3.74 3.93 1.32
CA TRP A 96 3.02 5.17 1.60
C TRP A 96 3.22 5.64 3.04
N LEU A 97 3.11 4.73 4.02
CA LEU A 97 3.40 5.05 5.43
C LEU A 97 4.82 5.55 5.63
N ILE A 98 5.82 4.88 5.03
CA ILE A 98 7.21 5.32 5.08
C ILE A 98 7.35 6.71 4.47
N ALA A 99 6.67 6.99 3.34
CA ALA A 99 6.70 8.30 2.70
C ALA A 99 6.09 9.40 3.59
N GLN A 100 5.03 9.08 4.35
CA GLN A 100 4.36 10.04 5.24
C GLN A 100 5.12 10.29 6.55
N THR A 101 5.77 9.26 7.08
CA THR A 101 6.36 9.32 8.43
C THR A 101 7.88 9.50 8.43
N GLY A 102 8.55 9.14 7.34
CA GLY A 102 10.01 9.07 7.28
C GLY A 102 10.61 7.93 8.11
N GLU A 103 9.79 7.03 8.66
CA GLU A 103 10.21 5.92 9.50
C GLU A 103 10.15 4.60 8.75
N GLU A 104 11.10 3.69 9.02
CA GLU A 104 11.03 2.33 8.51
C GLU A 104 9.83 1.59 9.14
N VAL A 105 9.03 0.95 8.29
CA VAL A 105 7.87 0.17 8.72
C VAL A 105 8.05 -1.30 8.31
N VAL A 106 8.12 -2.18 9.30
CA VAL A 106 8.26 -3.62 9.07
C VAL A 106 6.96 -4.17 8.48
N ALA A 107 7.06 -5.02 7.46
CA ALA A 107 5.88 -5.52 6.70
C ALA A 107 4.76 -6.10 7.59
N ARG A 108 5.10 -6.82 8.65
CA ARG A 108 4.13 -7.40 9.60
C ARG A 108 3.44 -6.37 10.51
N GLU A 109 3.99 -5.16 10.61
CA GLU A 109 3.53 -4.10 11.51
C GLU A 109 2.80 -2.96 10.76
N VAL A 110 2.58 -3.13 9.45
CA VAL A 110 1.99 -2.10 8.58
C VAL A 110 0.62 -1.66 9.10
N PHE A 111 -0.24 -2.59 9.50
CA PHE A 111 -1.57 -2.28 10.00
C PHE A 111 -1.52 -1.50 11.32
N ASP A 112 -0.75 -1.97 12.30
CA ASP A 112 -0.62 -1.31 13.61
C ASP A 112 0.00 0.10 13.44
N ARG A 113 0.99 0.22 12.57
CA ARG A 113 1.62 1.51 12.26
C ARG A 113 0.65 2.47 11.57
N PHE A 114 -0.18 1.95 10.64
CA PHE A 114 -1.22 2.75 9.98
C PHE A 114 -2.27 3.24 10.96
N LYS A 115 -2.74 2.37 11.84
CA LYS A 115 -3.69 2.72 12.90
C LYS A 115 -3.12 3.84 13.79
N ARG A 116 -1.88 3.68 14.28
CA ARG A 116 -1.19 4.71 15.08
C ARG A 116 -1.07 6.04 14.34
N PHE A 117 -0.72 6.00 13.05
CA PHE A 117 -0.65 7.20 12.21
C PHE A 117 -2.01 7.91 12.14
N CYS A 118 -3.09 7.16 11.93
CA CYS A 118 -4.44 7.72 11.88
C CYS A 118 -4.92 8.28 13.22
N ASP A 119 -4.51 7.66 14.33
CA ASP A 119 -4.99 8.03 15.66
C ASP A 119 -4.23 9.23 16.25
N HIS A 120 -2.94 9.36 15.93
CA HIS A 120 -2.07 10.27 16.68
C HIS A 120 -1.26 11.24 15.82
N GLU A 121 -1.04 10.98 14.54
CA GLU A 121 -0.10 11.74 13.74
C GLU A 121 -0.77 12.58 12.65
N THR A 122 -1.77 12.03 11.96
CA THR A 122 -2.53 12.80 10.97
C THR A 122 -3.72 13.51 11.60
N LYS A 123 -4.02 14.71 11.08
CA LYS A 123 -5.25 15.46 11.42
C LYS A 123 -6.30 15.36 10.32
N LEU A 124 -6.03 14.57 9.29
CA LEU A 124 -6.91 14.46 8.14
C LEU A 124 -8.19 13.69 8.50
N PRO A 125 -9.36 14.19 8.08
CA PRO A 125 -10.57 13.39 8.09
C PRO A 125 -10.38 12.11 7.29
N VAL A 126 -11.01 11.01 7.72
CA VAL A 126 -10.85 9.70 7.07
C VAL A 126 -11.16 9.71 5.57
N LEU A 127 -12.16 10.49 5.14
CA LEU A 127 -12.48 10.65 3.71
C LEU A 127 -11.33 11.29 2.93
N SER A 128 -10.70 12.32 3.49
CA SER A 128 -9.53 12.96 2.90
C SER A 128 -8.35 12.00 2.80
N LEU A 129 -8.12 11.19 3.83
CA LEU A 129 -7.09 10.16 3.84
C LEU A 129 -7.29 9.14 2.71
N VAL A 130 -8.53 8.69 2.46
CA VAL A 130 -8.83 7.78 1.33
C VAL A 130 -8.55 8.45 -0.01
N VAL A 131 -8.89 9.73 -0.16
CA VAL A 131 -8.58 10.50 -1.37
C VAL A 131 -7.07 10.58 -1.60
N GLU A 132 -6.28 10.80 -0.54
CA GLU A 132 -4.82 10.84 -0.62
C GLU A 132 -4.23 9.48 -0.99
N LEU A 133 -4.66 8.41 -0.34
CA LEU A 133 -4.25 7.06 -0.68
C LEU A 133 -4.55 6.73 -2.15
N HIS A 134 -5.75 7.09 -2.63
CA HIS A 134 -6.12 6.87 -4.03
C HIS A 134 -5.25 7.67 -5.00
N LYS A 135 -4.91 8.93 -4.69
CA LYS A 135 -3.99 9.72 -5.53
C LYS A 135 -2.58 9.13 -5.53
N ALA A 136 -2.07 8.75 -4.36
CA ALA A 136 -0.76 8.13 -4.22
C ALA A 136 -0.70 6.77 -4.95
N SER A 137 -1.79 6.00 -4.96
CA SER A 137 -1.85 4.73 -5.69
C SER A 137 -1.69 4.92 -7.20
N LYS A 138 -2.22 6.01 -7.76
CA LYS A 138 -2.02 6.36 -9.19
C LYS A 138 -0.56 6.67 -9.50
N VAL A 139 0.12 7.41 -8.63
CA VAL A 139 1.57 7.67 -8.77
C VAL A 139 2.35 6.36 -8.72
N TYR A 140 2.02 5.49 -7.76
CA TYR A 140 2.69 4.20 -7.60
C TYR A 140 2.47 3.26 -8.79
N ALA A 141 1.23 3.14 -9.27
CA ALA A 141 0.90 2.30 -10.43
C ALA A 141 1.59 2.81 -11.69
N ASN A 142 1.51 4.12 -11.97
CA ASN A 142 2.18 4.75 -13.10
C ASN A 142 3.69 4.49 -13.09
N PHE A 143 4.35 4.62 -11.93
CA PHE A 143 5.78 4.33 -11.80
C PHE A 143 6.11 2.87 -12.15
N ILE A 144 5.28 1.91 -11.71
CA ILE A 144 5.48 0.49 -12.03
C ILE A 144 5.23 0.20 -13.52
N GLU A 145 4.23 0.82 -14.12
CA GLU A 145 3.94 0.68 -15.55
C GLU A 145 5.11 1.18 -16.41
N HIS A 146 5.73 2.28 -16.02
CA HIS A 146 6.93 2.80 -16.70
C HIS A 146 8.15 1.89 -16.57
N ALA A 147 8.18 0.96 -15.61
CA ALA A 147 9.23 -0.05 -15.52
C ALA A 147 9.18 -1.09 -16.64
N THR A 148 8.04 -1.17 -17.36
CA THR A 148 7.89 -2.08 -18.51
C THR A 148 8.19 -1.31 -19.79
N PRO A 149 9.21 -1.72 -20.59
CA PRO A 149 9.55 -1.00 -21.81
C PRO A 149 8.37 -1.01 -22.79
N SER A 150 7.93 0.16 -23.22
CA SER A 150 7.04 0.34 -24.37
C SER A 150 7.82 0.91 -25.54
N ALA A 151 7.36 0.67 -26.76
CA ALA A 151 7.96 1.31 -27.94
C ALA A 151 7.74 2.82 -27.88
N GLY A 152 8.78 3.63 -27.98
CA GLY A 152 8.69 5.09 -28.00
C GLY A 152 9.88 5.78 -27.33
N THR A 153 9.78 7.10 -27.19
CA THR A 153 10.75 7.91 -26.44
C THR A 153 10.59 7.65 -24.94
N VAL A 154 11.69 7.29 -24.31
CA VAL A 154 11.75 7.03 -22.87
C VAL A 154 12.16 8.33 -22.17
N ASP A 155 11.29 8.92 -21.38
CA ASP A 155 11.62 10.05 -20.52
C ASP A 155 12.54 9.65 -19.35
N ARG A 156 12.98 10.62 -18.56
CA ARG A 156 13.91 10.36 -17.45
C ARG A 156 13.30 9.48 -16.36
N LEU A 157 12.01 9.67 -16.08
CA LEU A 157 11.29 8.87 -15.07
C LEU A 157 11.12 7.42 -15.55
N ALA A 158 10.70 7.22 -16.79
CA ALA A 158 10.54 5.89 -17.37
C ALA A 158 11.86 5.13 -17.40
N LEU A 159 12.98 5.81 -17.77
CA LEU A 159 14.30 5.20 -17.74
C LEU A 159 14.73 4.79 -16.33
N PHE A 160 14.49 5.65 -15.35
CA PHE A 160 14.76 5.36 -13.94
C PHE A 160 13.89 4.18 -13.44
N ALA A 161 12.59 4.20 -13.73
CA ALA A 161 11.66 3.12 -13.35
C ALA A 161 12.08 1.79 -13.96
N TYR A 162 12.47 1.77 -15.24
CA TYR A 162 12.97 0.58 -15.91
C TYR A 162 14.24 0.03 -15.25
N ARG A 163 15.25 0.86 -15.02
CA ARG A 163 16.52 0.44 -14.42
C ARG A 163 16.36 -0.06 -12.99
N THR A 164 15.55 0.62 -12.19
CA THR A 164 15.28 0.21 -10.80
C THR A 164 14.38 -1.02 -10.73
N GLY A 165 13.46 -1.18 -11.69
CA GLY A 165 12.65 -2.38 -11.86
C GLY A 165 13.48 -3.62 -12.18
N VAL A 166 14.48 -3.50 -13.06
CA VAL A 166 15.45 -4.59 -13.36
C VAL A 166 16.25 -4.99 -12.11
N LEU A 167 16.50 -4.05 -11.20
CA LEU A 167 17.19 -4.33 -9.92
C LEU A 167 16.24 -4.89 -8.85
N GLU A 168 14.95 -5.08 -9.16
CA GLU A 168 13.91 -5.52 -8.22
C GLU A 168 13.92 -4.71 -6.90
N SER A 169 14.23 -3.41 -6.98
CA SER A 169 14.39 -2.57 -5.80
C SER A 169 13.08 -1.95 -5.36
N GLU A 170 12.58 -2.37 -4.21
CA GLU A 170 11.40 -1.80 -3.57
C GLU A 170 11.71 -0.52 -2.76
N VAL A 171 12.96 -0.34 -2.36
CA VAL A 171 13.40 0.68 -1.39
C VAL A 171 13.19 2.11 -1.85
N ILE A 172 13.17 2.35 -3.17
CA ILE A 172 13.05 3.69 -3.74
C ILE A 172 11.59 4.17 -3.86
N LYS A 173 10.63 3.29 -3.73
CA LYS A 173 9.21 3.62 -3.97
C LYS A 173 8.64 4.63 -2.96
N PRO A 174 9.00 4.60 -1.66
CA PRO A 174 8.63 5.69 -0.74
C PRO A 174 9.13 7.05 -1.20
N LEU A 175 10.36 7.13 -1.72
CA LEU A 175 10.91 8.38 -2.25
C LEU A 175 10.15 8.87 -3.49
N ILE A 176 9.75 7.96 -4.38
CA ILE A 176 8.91 8.31 -5.54
C ILE A 176 7.57 8.88 -5.08
N LEU A 177 6.95 8.28 -4.07
CA LEU A 177 5.71 8.80 -3.49
C LEU A 177 5.89 10.20 -2.89
N CYS A 178 7.04 10.49 -2.28
CA CYS A 178 7.36 11.83 -1.79
C CYS A 178 7.61 12.84 -2.93
N LEU A 179 8.38 12.45 -3.96
CA LEU A 179 8.75 13.35 -5.07
C LEU A 179 7.55 13.75 -5.93
N PHE A 180 6.57 12.86 -6.05
CA PHE A 180 5.37 13.05 -6.85
C PHE A 180 4.10 13.16 -5.98
N ASP A 181 4.24 13.59 -4.73
CA ASP A 181 3.11 13.76 -3.83
C ASP A 181 2.11 14.78 -4.41
N PRO A 182 0.86 14.34 -4.72
CA PRO A 182 -0.13 15.20 -5.35
C PRO A 182 -0.62 16.35 -4.47
N GLN A 183 -0.23 16.38 -3.20
CA GLN A 183 -0.59 17.44 -2.26
C GLN A 183 0.45 18.56 -2.22
N GLN A 184 1.66 18.28 -2.69
CA GLN A 184 2.72 19.26 -2.74
C GLN A 184 2.72 20.02 -4.07
N GLN A 185 3.35 21.18 -4.08
CA GLN A 185 3.58 21.89 -5.34
C GLN A 185 4.47 21.03 -6.23
N PRO A 186 4.12 20.84 -7.51
CA PRO A 186 4.94 20.08 -8.44
C PRO A 186 6.36 20.63 -8.51
N LEU A 187 7.33 19.74 -8.34
CA LEU A 187 8.73 20.10 -8.52
C LEU A 187 9.03 20.35 -10.00
N PRO A 188 9.90 21.31 -10.32
CA PRO A 188 10.39 21.49 -11.69
C PRO A 188 11.01 20.20 -12.24
N GLU A 189 10.79 19.91 -13.53
CA GLU A 189 11.31 18.69 -14.18
C GLU A 189 12.83 18.53 -14.02
N GLU A 190 13.57 19.64 -14.09
CA GLU A 190 15.02 19.63 -13.90
C GLU A 190 15.43 19.17 -12.49
N GLN A 191 14.67 19.56 -11.46
CA GLN A 191 14.92 19.12 -10.09
C GLN A 191 14.58 17.64 -9.89
N ILE A 192 13.47 17.19 -10.48
CA ILE A 192 13.12 15.77 -10.49
C ILE A 192 14.21 14.96 -11.17
N ALA A 193 14.64 15.37 -12.37
CA ALA A 193 15.71 14.68 -13.11
C ALA A 193 17.00 14.58 -12.27
N LYS A 194 17.42 15.67 -11.63
CA LYS A 194 18.61 15.68 -10.74
C LYS A 194 18.42 14.74 -9.53
N ALA A 195 17.25 14.73 -8.91
CA ALA A 195 16.95 13.82 -7.79
C ALA A 195 17.07 12.36 -8.23
N LEU A 196 16.46 12.02 -9.37
CA LEU A 196 16.53 10.67 -9.94
C LEU A 196 17.98 10.27 -10.31
N ASP A 197 18.80 11.19 -10.85
CA ASP A 197 20.21 10.93 -11.16
C ASP A 197 21.03 10.63 -9.90
N VAL A 198 20.81 11.38 -8.82
CA VAL A 198 21.50 11.16 -7.55
C VAL A 198 21.12 9.81 -6.96
N VAL A 199 19.83 9.49 -6.91
CA VAL A 199 19.33 8.22 -6.35
C VAL A 199 19.82 7.04 -7.18
N GLU A 200 19.73 7.10 -8.50
CA GLU A 200 20.23 6.05 -9.40
C GLU A 200 21.74 5.82 -9.21
N SER A 201 22.53 6.90 -9.19
CA SER A 201 23.96 6.83 -8.93
C SER A 201 24.29 6.22 -7.58
N TRP A 202 23.53 6.57 -6.55
CA TRP A 202 23.70 6.03 -5.22
C TRP A 202 23.38 4.52 -5.17
N MET A 203 22.27 4.09 -5.78
CA MET A 203 21.87 2.68 -5.86
C MET A 203 22.93 1.84 -6.59
N VAL A 204 23.39 2.30 -7.75
CA VAL A 204 24.43 1.59 -8.54
C VAL A 204 25.73 1.44 -7.75
N ARG A 205 26.18 2.50 -7.08
CA ARG A 205 27.40 2.44 -6.24
C ARG A 205 27.25 1.44 -5.09
N ARG A 206 26.11 1.42 -4.40
CA ARG A 206 25.85 0.47 -3.32
C ARG A 206 25.84 -0.97 -3.83
N MET A 207 25.23 -1.21 -4.98
CA MET A 207 25.23 -2.52 -5.62
C MET A 207 26.65 -3.00 -5.97
N LEU A 208 27.49 -2.11 -6.55
CA LEU A 208 28.87 -2.43 -6.92
C LEU A 208 29.72 -2.84 -5.71
N VAL A 209 29.52 -2.21 -4.56
CA VAL A 209 30.23 -2.56 -3.32
C VAL A 209 29.51 -3.63 -2.50
N ARG A 210 28.45 -4.25 -3.05
CA ARG A 210 27.63 -5.25 -2.37
C ARG A 210 27.14 -4.81 -0.97
N ALA A 211 26.83 -3.52 -0.84
CA ALA A 211 26.33 -2.98 0.41
C ALA A 211 24.98 -3.61 0.79
N SER A 212 24.79 -3.89 2.07
CA SER A 212 23.54 -4.45 2.57
C SER A 212 22.36 -3.55 2.29
N THR A 213 21.20 -4.12 1.92
CA THR A 213 19.94 -3.40 1.80
C THR A 213 19.36 -2.99 3.17
N LYS A 214 19.87 -3.55 4.27
CA LYS A 214 19.40 -3.25 5.63
C LYS A 214 19.78 -1.85 6.15
N SER A 215 20.66 -1.13 5.49
CA SER A 215 21.14 0.20 5.90
C SER A 215 20.80 1.26 4.86
N TYR A 216 19.55 1.29 4.43
CA TYR A 216 19.01 2.38 3.61
C TYR A 216 18.48 3.55 4.45
N THR A 217 18.48 3.40 5.76
CA THR A 217 18.20 4.45 6.74
C THR A 217 19.45 5.25 7.08
#